data_dcc7ead394972221020d17b309129c07
#
_entry.id   dcc7ead394972221020d17b309129c07
#
_cell.length_a   1.000
_cell.length_b   1.000
_cell.length_c   1.000
_cell.angle_alpha   90.00
_cell.angle_beta   90.00
_cell.angle_gamma   90.00
#
_symmetry.space_group_name_H-M   'P 1'
#
loop_
_entity.id
_entity.type
_entity.pdbx_description
1 polymer ?
#
loop_
_entity_poly.entity_id
_entity_poly.type
_entity_poly.pdbx_seq_one_letter_code
_entity_poly.pdbx_strand_id
1 'polypeptide(L)'
;MNYAEKSLELHYEVKGKLETAVRVPVDSREALSLAYTPGVAQPCLEIQKDTDKSYELTRRWNTVAVVTDGTAVLGLGDIGPEAGMPVMEGKCVLFKAFGDVDAIPLCIRSKNVDDIVNTVALLAGSFGGVNLEDISAPRCFEIEEKLQARCDIPIFHDDQHGTAVVMLAGLINALKVVGKRIEDIKLVISGAGAAGVAVTKLLLSAGVKNLIMCDRKGAIYEGREGLNPVKAQLAAITNPKGEKGGLSQVIAGADVFIGVSAPGLLTAGMVETMAKDAIIFACANPTPEIMPDEAKAAGAAVVATGRSDFPNQINNVLCFPGIFRGALDVRARYISHSMKLAAAHALAALVDEAELGRENILPQAFDKRIKDAVSQAVARAARDEGIARV
;
A
#
# COMPACT_ATOMS: atom_id res chain seq x y z
N MET A 1 -11.63 -21.62 -13.76
CA MET A 1 -11.73 -20.60 -14.83
C MET A 1 -10.33 -20.08 -15.10
N ASN A 2 -9.83 -20.08 -16.33
CA ASN A 2 -8.48 -19.56 -16.64
C ASN A 2 -8.51 -18.03 -16.75
N TYR A 3 -8.23 -17.35 -15.63
CA TYR A 3 -8.22 -15.88 -15.58
C TYR A 3 -7.13 -15.25 -16.43
N ALA A 4 -5.98 -15.94 -16.66
CA ALA A 4 -4.88 -15.40 -17.45
C ALA A 4 -5.29 -15.26 -18.93
N GLU A 5 -5.88 -16.29 -19.52
CA GLU A 5 -6.36 -16.24 -20.91
C GLU A 5 -7.47 -15.19 -21.08
N LYS A 6 -8.46 -15.20 -20.20
CA LYS A 6 -9.55 -14.21 -20.26
C LYS A 6 -9.07 -12.76 -20.07
N SER A 7 -8.08 -12.55 -19.22
CA SER A 7 -7.47 -11.24 -19.06
C SER A 7 -6.76 -10.79 -20.33
N LEU A 8 -6.04 -11.70 -21.00
CA LEU A 8 -5.38 -11.38 -22.27
C LEU A 8 -6.39 -11.04 -23.37
N GLU A 9 -7.46 -11.82 -23.50
CA GLU A 9 -8.58 -11.55 -24.41
C GLU A 9 -9.19 -10.17 -24.16
N LEU A 10 -9.51 -9.85 -22.89
CA LEU A 10 -10.03 -8.56 -22.49
C LEU A 10 -9.10 -7.40 -22.93
N HIS A 11 -7.78 -7.53 -22.69
CA HIS A 11 -6.83 -6.47 -23.06
C HIS A 11 -6.73 -6.26 -24.56
N TYR A 12 -6.84 -7.32 -25.39
CA TYR A 12 -6.92 -7.19 -26.84
C TYR A 12 -8.23 -6.51 -27.30
N GLU A 13 -9.35 -6.83 -26.64
CA GLU A 13 -10.66 -6.27 -26.96
C GLU A 13 -10.73 -4.77 -26.66
N VAL A 14 -10.38 -4.38 -25.41
CA VAL A 14 -10.53 -3.00 -24.93
C VAL A 14 -9.38 -2.08 -25.35
N LYS A 15 -8.20 -2.62 -25.71
CA LYS A 15 -6.98 -1.88 -26.11
C LYS A 15 -6.56 -0.81 -25.10
N GLY A 16 -6.69 -1.11 -23.83
CA GLY A 16 -6.45 -0.22 -22.69
C GLY A 16 -7.67 -0.08 -21.80
N LYS A 17 -7.46 0.05 -20.50
CA LYS A 17 -8.53 0.09 -19.48
C LYS A 17 -8.99 1.50 -19.13
N LEU A 18 -8.34 2.52 -19.69
CA LEU A 18 -8.58 3.93 -19.39
C LEU A 18 -8.98 4.68 -20.67
N GLU A 19 -9.86 5.65 -20.48
CA GLU A 19 -10.21 6.65 -21.50
C GLU A 19 -10.27 8.03 -20.87
N THR A 20 -10.22 9.07 -21.72
CA THR A 20 -10.39 10.46 -21.29
C THR A 20 -11.79 10.93 -21.65
N ALA A 21 -12.55 11.34 -20.63
CA ALA A 21 -13.88 11.91 -20.80
C ALA A 21 -13.86 13.44 -20.60
N VAL A 22 -14.52 14.16 -21.49
CA VAL A 22 -14.71 15.62 -21.34
C VAL A 22 -15.83 15.92 -20.35
N ARG A 23 -15.66 16.98 -19.55
CA ARG A 23 -16.63 17.41 -18.53
C ARG A 23 -17.43 18.66 -18.91
N VAL A 24 -17.09 19.28 -20.03
CA VAL A 24 -17.77 20.47 -20.55
C VAL A 24 -18.16 20.23 -21.99
N PRO A 25 -19.29 20.76 -22.46
CA PRO A 25 -19.69 20.68 -23.86
C PRO A 25 -18.77 21.54 -24.74
N VAL A 26 -18.56 21.12 -25.99
CA VAL A 26 -17.89 21.91 -27.05
C VAL A 26 -18.72 21.86 -28.36
N ASP A 27 -20.03 21.98 -28.25
CA ASP A 27 -21.02 21.78 -29.30
C ASP A 27 -21.49 23.09 -29.95
N SER A 28 -20.99 24.24 -29.47
CA SER A 28 -21.29 25.55 -29.99
C SER A 28 -20.04 26.46 -30.01
N ARG A 29 -20.09 27.55 -30.77
CA ARG A 29 -19.03 28.58 -30.80
C ARG A 29 -18.84 29.21 -29.41
N GLU A 30 -19.91 29.43 -28.70
CA GLU A 30 -19.88 29.98 -27.33
C GLU A 30 -19.20 28.98 -26.36
N ALA A 31 -19.64 27.72 -26.36
CA ALA A 31 -19.06 26.65 -25.52
C ALA A 31 -17.56 26.49 -25.80
N LEU A 32 -17.15 26.49 -27.07
CA LEU A 32 -15.72 26.44 -27.45
C LEU A 32 -14.95 27.66 -26.92
N SER A 33 -15.55 28.88 -27.02
CA SER A 33 -14.92 30.11 -26.57
C SER A 33 -14.76 30.15 -25.03
N LEU A 34 -15.66 29.54 -24.28
CA LEU A 34 -15.56 29.37 -22.83
C LEU A 34 -14.53 28.29 -22.44
N ALA A 35 -14.55 27.14 -23.13
CA ALA A 35 -13.68 26.01 -22.82
C ALA A 35 -12.21 26.23 -23.23
N TYR A 36 -11.98 27.06 -24.25
CA TYR A 36 -10.64 27.31 -24.80
C TYR A 36 -10.44 28.81 -25.07
N THR A 37 -10.12 29.21 -26.31
CA THR A 37 -9.82 30.60 -26.67
C THR A 37 -11.10 31.38 -27.04
N PRO A 38 -11.32 32.58 -26.48
CA PRO A 38 -10.46 33.41 -25.62
C PRO A 38 -10.68 33.22 -24.11
N GLY A 39 -11.74 32.56 -23.67
CA GLY A 39 -12.21 32.52 -22.28
C GLY A 39 -11.20 31.94 -21.31
N VAL A 40 -10.44 30.91 -21.73
CA VAL A 40 -9.44 30.19 -20.89
C VAL A 40 -8.28 31.09 -20.38
N ALA A 41 -8.09 32.29 -20.99
CA ALA A 41 -7.07 33.22 -20.51
C ALA A 41 -7.35 33.72 -19.07
N GLN A 42 -8.60 33.89 -18.70
CA GLN A 42 -8.92 34.38 -17.36
C GLN A 42 -8.56 33.38 -16.23
N PRO A 43 -8.94 32.11 -16.23
CA PRO A 43 -8.47 31.15 -15.23
C PRO A 43 -6.93 31.03 -15.22
N CYS A 44 -6.24 31.14 -16.37
CA CYS A 44 -4.76 31.15 -16.39
C CYS A 44 -4.19 32.36 -15.61
N LEU A 45 -4.76 33.55 -15.78
CA LEU A 45 -4.33 34.74 -15.03
C LEU A 45 -4.63 34.63 -13.53
N GLU A 46 -5.71 34.00 -13.15
CA GLU A 46 -6.01 33.74 -11.74
C GLU A 46 -4.99 32.78 -11.10
N ILE A 47 -4.65 31.69 -11.79
CA ILE A 47 -3.63 30.74 -11.32
C ILE A 47 -2.23 31.37 -11.31
N GLN A 48 -1.92 32.27 -12.27
CA GLN A 48 -0.64 32.99 -12.29
C GLN A 48 -0.48 33.88 -11.05
N LYS A 49 -1.55 34.52 -10.59
CA LYS A 49 -1.56 35.35 -9.37
C LYS A 49 -1.45 34.52 -8.10
N ASP A 50 -2.10 33.38 -8.09
CA ASP A 50 -2.18 32.44 -6.96
C ASP A 50 -2.21 30.99 -7.48
N THR A 51 -1.05 30.33 -7.37
CA THR A 51 -0.89 28.95 -7.89
C THR A 51 -1.78 27.93 -7.20
N ASP A 52 -2.27 28.21 -5.98
CA ASP A 52 -3.18 27.34 -5.23
C ASP A 52 -4.54 27.23 -5.93
N LYS A 53 -4.96 28.26 -6.68
CA LYS A 53 -6.16 28.21 -7.52
C LYS A 53 -6.13 27.12 -8.60
N SER A 54 -4.96 26.55 -8.91
CA SER A 54 -4.89 25.38 -9.80
C SER A 54 -5.66 24.17 -9.26
N TYR A 55 -5.81 24.06 -7.94
CA TYR A 55 -6.62 23.02 -7.31
C TYR A 55 -8.15 23.32 -7.41
N GLU A 56 -8.54 24.56 -7.63
CA GLU A 56 -9.95 24.96 -7.77
C GLU A 56 -10.38 25.00 -9.24
N LEU A 57 -9.49 25.48 -10.11
CA LEU A 57 -9.79 25.81 -11.52
C LEU A 57 -9.37 24.71 -12.51
N THR A 58 -8.66 23.68 -12.05
CA THR A 58 -8.24 22.54 -12.89
C THR A 58 -8.55 21.20 -12.23
N ARG A 59 -8.35 20.11 -12.96
CA ARG A 59 -8.53 18.75 -12.42
C ARG A 59 -7.39 18.29 -11.49
N ARG A 60 -6.37 19.13 -11.26
CA ARG A 60 -5.24 18.87 -10.38
C ARG A 60 -5.68 18.36 -9.01
N TRP A 61 -6.73 18.93 -8.41
CA TRP A 61 -7.24 18.54 -7.09
C TRP A 61 -7.60 17.07 -6.96
N ASN A 62 -7.95 16.39 -8.06
CA ASN A 62 -8.42 15.00 -8.06
C ASN A 62 -7.54 14.05 -8.87
N THR A 63 -6.39 14.49 -9.36
CA THR A 63 -5.56 13.68 -10.26
C THR A 63 -4.30 13.19 -9.55
N VAL A 64 -4.05 11.88 -9.63
CA VAL A 64 -2.87 11.21 -9.06
C VAL A 64 -2.02 10.61 -10.18
N ALA A 65 -0.70 10.77 -10.12
CA ALA A 65 0.22 10.04 -10.98
C ALA A 65 0.49 8.66 -10.37
N VAL A 66 0.35 7.59 -11.15
CA VAL A 66 0.78 6.23 -10.80
C VAL A 66 2.09 5.95 -11.51
N VAL A 67 3.19 5.95 -10.76
CA VAL A 67 4.55 5.96 -11.29
C VAL A 67 5.24 4.63 -11.04
N THR A 68 5.82 4.05 -12.09
CA THR A 68 6.63 2.83 -12.01
C THR A 68 7.88 2.91 -12.91
N ASP A 69 8.89 2.12 -12.59
CA ASP A 69 9.99 1.75 -13.49
C ASP A 69 9.91 0.28 -13.96
N GLY A 70 8.88 -0.45 -13.51
CA GLY A 70 8.61 -1.84 -13.89
C GLY A 70 9.59 -2.87 -13.32
N THR A 71 10.27 -2.57 -12.20
CA THR A 71 11.32 -3.45 -11.65
C THR A 71 10.86 -4.43 -10.59
N ALA A 72 9.59 -4.37 -10.13
CA ALA A 72 9.05 -5.27 -9.10
C ALA A 72 7.59 -5.69 -9.36
N VAL A 73 7.26 -6.00 -10.60
CA VAL A 73 5.88 -6.20 -11.05
C VAL A 73 5.33 -7.56 -10.62
N LEU A 74 4.32 -7.60 -9.75
CA LEU A 74 3.44 -8.74 -9.42
C LEU A 74 4.11 -10.12 -9.28
N GLY A 75 5.34 -10.23 -8.77
CA GLY A 75 6.07 -11.48 -8.71
C GLY A 75 6.72 -11.91 -10.04
N LEU A 76 6.52 -11.14 -11.12
CA LEU A 76 7.25 -11.29 -12.38
C LEU A 76 8.66 -10.66 -12.28
N GLY A 77 8.83 -9.75 -11.33
CA GLY A 77 10.10 -9.06 -11.10
C GLY A 77 10.31 -7.90 -12.08
N ASP A 78 11.54 -7.79 -12.57
CA ASP A 78 11.98 -6.73 -13.48
C ASP A 78 11.60 -7.03 -14.92
N ILE A 79 10.44 -6.57 -15.34
CA ILE A 79 9.92 -6.75 -16.71
C ILE A 79 9.97 -5.47 -17.56
N GLY A 80 10.39 -4.36 -16.93
CA GLY A 80 10.48 -3.05 -17.57
C GLY A 80 9.18 -2.25 -17.60
N PRO A 81 9.29 -0.95 -17.91
CA PRO A 81 8.19 -0.01 -17.76
C PRO A 81 7.02 -0.26 -18.70
N GLU A 82 7.27 -0.60 -19.96
CA GLU A 82 6.21 -0.86 -20.95
C GLU A 82 5.40 -2.11 -20.60
N ALA A 83 6.07 -3.17 -20.17
CA ALA A 83 5.42 -4.41 -19.76
C ALA A 83 4.65 -4.25 -18.43
N GLY A 84 5.03 -3.27 -17.61
CA GLY A 84 4.31 -2.88 -16.40
C GLY A 84 3.02 -2.08 -16.65
N MET A 85 2.85 -1.48 -17.84
CA MET A 85 1.70 -0.60 -18.13
C MET A 85 0.32 -1.24 -17.85
N PRO A 86 0.05 -2.51 -18.21
CA PRO A 86 -1.25 -3.11 -17.90
C PRO A 86 -1.57 -3.15 -16.39
N VAL A 87 -0.57 -3.30 -15.53
CA VAL A 87 -0.75 -3.25 -14.08
C VAL A 87 -1.02 -1.82 -13.62
N MET A 88 -0.30 -0.84 -14.15
CA MET A 88 -0.48 0.58 -13.82
C MET A 88 -1.86 1.10 -14.24
N GLU A 89 -2.35 0.70 -15.42
CA GLU A 89 -3.74 0.97 -15.81
C GLU A 89 -4.73 0.31 -14.86
N GLY A 90 -4.47 -0.93 -14.45
CA GLY A 90 -5.27 -1.61 -13.43
C GLY A 90 -5.32 -0.83 -12.12
N LYS A 91 -4.18 -0.33 -11.63
CA LYS A 91 -4.11 0.53 -10.45
C LYS A 91 -4.96 1.80 -10.63
N CYS A 92 -4.89 2.45 -11.78
CA CYS A 92 -5.70 3.64 -12.09
C CYS A 92 -7.21 3.33 -12.08
N VAL A 93 -7.62 2.17 -12.62
CA VAL A 93 -9.02 1.71 -12.54
C VAL A 93 -9.48 1.57 -11.09
N LEU A 94 -8.63 0.99 -10.21
CA LEU A 94 -8.96 0.84 -8.79
C LEU A 94 -9.06 2.21 -8.09
N PHE A 95 -8.18 3.16 -8.39
CA PHE A 95 -8.26 4.53 -7.90
C PHE A 95 -9.61 5.17 -8.25
N LYS A 96 -10.05 5.01 -9.50
CA LYS A 96 -11.33 5.58 -9.95
C LYS A 96 -12.52 4.86 -9.33
N ALA A 97 -12.54 3.53 -9.39
CA ALA A 97 -13.69 2.73 -8.96
C ALA A 97 -13.94 2.81 -7.45
N PHE A 98 -12.88 2.81 -6.63
CA PHE A 98 -12.97 2.72 -5.17
C PHE A 98 -12.66 4.04 -4.42
N GLY A 99 -12.08 5.04 -5.11
CA GLY A 99 -11.71 6.32 -4.49
C GLY A 99 -12.34 7.54 -5.17
N ASP A 100 -12.93 7.35 -6.35
CA ASP A 100 -13.30 8.44 -7.26
C ASP A 100 -12.14 9.42 -7.53
N VAL A 101 -10.93 8.87 -7.60
CA VAL A 101 -9.69 9.59 -7.93
C VAL A 101 -9.33 9.31 -9.38
N ASP A 102 -9.06 10.36 -10.15
CA ASP A 102 -8.57 10.22 -11.51
C ASP A 102 -7.06 9.91 -11.42
N ALA A 103 -6.63 8.81 -12.01
CA ALA A 103 -5.24 8.43 -11.97
C ALA A 103 -4.66 8.22 -13.36
N ILE A 104 -3.41 8.61 -13.54
CA ILE A 104 -2.70 8.58 -14.83
C ILE A 104 -1.43 7.73 -14.67
N PRO A 105 -1.25 6.65 -15.47
CA PRO A 105 -0.07 5.81 -15.41
C PRO A 105 1.13 6.48 -16.06
N LEU A 106 2.27 6.49 -15.38
CA LEU A 106 3.54 7.03 -15.87
C LEU A 106 4.64 5.97 -15.72
N CYS A 107 5.00 5.32 -16.80
CA CYS A 107 6.05 4.29 -16.84
C CYS A 107 7.37 4.89 -17.29
N ILE A 108 8.37 4.95 -16.40
CA ILE A 108 9.63 5.67 -16.61
C ILE A 108 10.72 4.71 -17.08
N ARG A 109 11.34 5.00 -18.24
CA ARG A 109 12.46 4.21 -18.82
C ARG A 109 13.80 4.52 -18.16
N SER A 110 13.85 4.50 -16.83
CA SER A 110 15.11 4.63 -16.10
C SER A 110 15.06 3.84 -14.80
N LYS A 111 16.19 3.26 -14.41
CA LYS A 111 16.44 2.66 -13.10
C LYS A 111 17.30 3.55 -12.21
N ASN A 112 17.70 4.71 -12.70
CA ASN A 112 18.46 5.69 -11.95
C ASN A 112 17.52 6.46 -11.02
N VAL A 113 17.85 6.52 -9.74
CA VAL A 113 17.04 7.20 -8.72
C VAL A 113 16.84 8.67 -9.05
N ASP A 114 17.88 9.36 -9.45
CA ASP A 114 17.82 10.81 -9.71
C ASP A 114 17.02 11.13 -10.97
N ASP A 115 17.06 10.29 -12.00
CA ASP A 115 16.22 10.43 -13.19
C ASP A 115 14.74 10.32 -12.82
N ILE A 116 14.37 9.30 -12.04
CA ILE A 116 12.98 9.10 -11.60
C ILE A 116 12.52 10.28 -10.74
N VAL A 117 13.33 10.64 -9.75
CA VAL A 117 13.02 11.77 -8.84
C VAL A 117 12.88 13.08 -9.60
N ASN A 118 13.81 13.38 -10.52
CA ASN A 118 13.74 14.60 -11.32
C ASN A 118 12.51 14.63 -12.21
N THR A 119 12.20 13.52 -12.90
CA THR A 119 11.04 13.40 -13.78
C THR A 119 9.75 13.66 -13.01
N VAL A 120 9.55 12.96 -11.88
CA VAL A 120 8.34 13.08 -11.08
C VAL A 120 8.21 14.48 -10.47
N ALA A 121 9.31 15.04 -9.93
CA ALA A 121 9.29 16.38 -9.33
C ALA A 121 8.95 17.49 -10.35
N LEU A 122 9.42 17.37 -11.60
CA LEU A 122 9.07 18.31 -12.68
C LEU A 122 7.58 18.21 -13.08
N LEU A 123 6.96 17.04 -12.97
CA LEU A 123 5.56 16.81 -13.29
C LEU A 123 4.60 17.09 -12.13
N ALA A 124 5.11 17.20 -10.90
CA ALA A 124 4.31 17.29 -9.67
C ALA A 124 3.29 18.44 -9.68
N GLY A 125 3.55 19.52 -10.40
CA GLY A 125 2.61 20.64 -10.58
C GLY A 125 1.30 20.29 -11.30
N SER A 126 1.25 19.17 -12.00
CA SER A 126 0.05 18.70 -12.72
C SER A 126 -0.85 17.79 -11.87
N PHE A 127 -0.40 17.36 -10.68
CA PHE A 127 -1.05 16.34 -9.87
C PHE A 127 -1.36 16.84 -8.45
N GLY A 128 -2.38 16.25 -7.84
CA GLY A 128 -2.68 16.41 -6.43
C GLY A 128 -1.92 15.43 -5.53
N GLY A 129 -1.38 14.36 -6.10
CA GLY A 129 -0.58 13.37 -5.40
C GLY A 129 0.12 12.40 -6.36
N VAL A 130 1.04 11.59 -5.82
CA VAL A 130 1.81 10.59 -6.56
C VAL A 130 1.77 9.25 -5.82
N ASN A 131 1.35 8.22 -6.52
CA ASN A 131 1.47 6.82 -6.10
C ASN A 131 2.67 6.19 -6.79
N LEU A 132 3.66 5.75 -6.03
CA LEU A 132 4.76 4.92 -6.51
C LEU A 132 4.32 3.46 -6.47
N GLU A 133 4.59 2.71 -7.54
CA GLU A 133 4.13 1.33 -7.70
C GLU A 133 5.21 0.46 -8.33
N ASP A 134 5.35 -0.79 -7.87
CA ASP A 134 6.21 -1.81 -8.48
C ASP A 134 7.67 -1.37 -8.70
N ILE A 135 8.22 -0.55 -7.80
CA ILE A 135 9.62 -0.12 -7.79
C ILE A 135 10.39 -0.97 -6.77
N SER A 136 11.47 -1.63 -7.23
CA SER A 136 12.22 -2.57 -6.38
C SER A 136 13.00 -1.91 -5.26
N ALA A 137 13.03 -2.58 -4.09
CA ALA A 137 13.94 -2.22 -3.00
C ALA A 137 15.41 -2.54 -3.37
N PRO A 138 16.41 -1.76 -2.89
CA PRO A 138 16.27 -0.66 -1.94
C PRO A 138 15.94 0.71 -2.55
N ARG A 139 15.94 0.82 -3.90
CA ARG A 139 15.76 2.12 -4.61
C ARG A 139 14.44 2.81 -4.29
N CYS A 140 13.37 2.04 -4.10
CA CYS A 140 12.05 2.59 -3.78
C CYS A 140 12.06 3.46 -2.51
N PHE A 141 12.86 3.12 -1.51
CA PHE A 141 12.98 3.92 -0.27
C PHE A 141 13.61 5.28 -0.55
N GLU A 142 14.71 5.29 -1.29
CA GLU A 142 15.43 6.52 -1.63
C GLU A 142 14.61 7.43 -2.54
N ILE A 143 13.91 6.84 -3.53
CA ILE A 143 13.02 7.57 -4.44
C ILE A 143 11.91 8.25 -3.66
N GLU A 144 11.22 7.51 -2.78
CA GLU A 144 10.12 8.05 -1.98
C GLU A 144 10.61 9.17 -1.07
N GLU A 145 11.71 8.98 -0.33
CA GLU A 145 12.29 9.97 0.57
C GLU A 145 12.68 11.27 -0.17
N LYS A 146 13.38 11.14 -1.29
CA LYS A 146 13.79 12.29 -2.11
C LYS A 146 12.58 13.04 -2.70
N LEU A 147 11.55 12.33 -3.11
CA LEU A 147 10.33 12.94 -3.63
C LEU A 147 9.53 13.65 -2.53
N GLN A 148 9.39 13.04 -1.35
CA GLN A 148 8.75 13.67 -0.20
C GLN A 148 9.46 14.97 0.23
N ALA A 149 10.78 15.02 0.10
CA ALA A 149 11.55 16.22 0.40
C ALA A 149 11.42 17.33 -0.67
N ARG A 150 11.10 16.98 -1.93
CA ARG A 150 11.08 17.91 -3.07
C ARG A 150 9.68 18.33 -3.50
N CYS A 151 8.67 17.54 -3.21
CA CYS A 151 7.30 17.76 -3.68
C CYS A 151 6.41 18.18 -2.51
N ASP A 152 5.57 19.17 -2.73
CA ASP A 152 4.62 19.70 -1.75
C ASP A 152 3.21 19.10 -1.98
N ILE A 153 3.16 17.83 -2.37
CA ILE A 153 1.99 16.99 -2.56
C ILE A 153 2.25 15.59 -1.99
N PRO A 154 1.22 14.82 -1.61
CA PRO A 154 1.37 13.45 -1.12
C PRO A 154 2.14 12.56 -2.08
N ILE A 155 3.23 11.96 -1.57
CA ILE A 155 3.99 10.89 -2.22
C ILE A 155 3.80 9.64 -1.38
N PHE A 156 3.37 8.55 -2.00
CA PHE A 156 3.01 7.32 -1.30
C PHE A 156 3.39 6.09 -2.13
N HIS A 157 4.15 5.18 -1.56
CA HIS A 157 4.51 3.92 -2.21
C HIS A 157 3.56 2.83 -1.71
N ASP A 158 2.63 2.39 -2.57
CA ASP A 158 1.56 1.50 -2.16
C ASP A 158 2.03 0.11 -1.72
N ASP A 159 3.01 -0.48 -2.41
CA ASP A 159 3.58 -1.78 -2.01
C ASP A 159 4.20 -1.77 -0.61
N GLN A 160 4.63 -0.60 -0.15
CA GLN A 160 5.12 -0.41 1.20
C GLN A 160 3.96 -0.15 2.16
N HIS A 161 3.31 0.98 1.97
CA HIS A 161 2.42 1.57 2.96
C HIS A 161 0.99 1.04 2.88
N GLY A 162 0.47 0.79 1.66
CA GLY A 162 -0.85 0.19 1.49
C GLY A 162 -0.90 -1.20 2.08
N THR A 163 0.10 -2.01 1.77
CA THR A 163 0.25 -3.35 2.34
C THR A 163 0.35 -3.30 3.88
N ALA A 164 1.14 -2.36 4.43
CA ALA A 164 1.29 -2.22 5.88
C ALA A 164 -0.03 -1.84 6.57
N VAL A 165 -0.81 -0.92 5.99
CA VAL A 165 -2.10 -0.47 6.54
C VAL A 165 -3.11 -1.61 6.58
N VAL A 166 -3.24 -2.40 5.51
CA VAL A 166 -4.18 -3.52 5.48
C VAL A 166 -3.75 -4.64 6.43
N MET A 167 -2.45 -4.93 6.51
CA MET A 167 -1.94 -5.91 7.48
C MET A 167 -2.20 -5.49 8.93
N LEU A 168 -2.00 -4.22 9.26
CA LEU A 168 -2.33 -3.72 10.60
C LEU A 168 -3.84 -3.81 10.88
N ALA A 169 -4.68 -3.44 9.92
CA ALA A 169 -6.14 -3.57 10.06
C ALA A 169 -6.57 -5.02 10.34
N GLY A 170 -6.05 -5.95 9.54
CA GLY A 170 -6.29 -7.39 9.75
C GLY A 170 -5.76 -7.88 11.09
N LEU A 171 -4.57 -7.43 11.51
CA LEU A 171 -3.98 -7.83 12.79
C LEU A 171 -4.79 -7.32 13.99
N ILE A 172 -5.28 -6.08 13.96
CA ILE A 172 -6.15 -5.52 15.01
C ILE A 172 -7.34 -6.46 15.25
N ASN A 173 -8.01 -6.87 14.19
CA ASN A 173 -9.18 -7.75 14.30
C ASN A 173 -8.81 -9.20 14.60
N ALA A 174 -7.73 -9.75 14.02
CA ALA A 174 -7.25 -11.09 14.35
C ALA A 174 -6.90 -11.22 15.85
N LEU A 175 -6.27 -10.18 16.43
CA LEU A 175 -5.95 -10.15 17.87
C LEU A 175 -7.21 -10.14 18.74
N LYS A 176 -8.27 -9.41 18.35
CA LYS A 176 -9.57 -9.47 19.03
C LYS A 176 -10.16 -10.88 18.99
N VAL A 177 -10.12 -11.55 17.82
CA VAL A 177 -10.64 -12.92 17.64
C VAL A 177 -9.95 -13.92 18.58
N VAL A 178 -8.64 -13.77 18.79
CA VAL A 178 -7.87 -14.70 19.65
C VAL A 178 -7.70 -14.20 21.09
N GLY A 179 -8.21 -13.01 21.44
CA GLY A 179 -8.14 -12.44 22.78
C GLY A 179 -6.74 -12.05 23.23
N LYS A 180 -5.86 -11.66 22.28
CA LYS A 180 -4.47 -11.22 22.58
C LYS A 180 -4.34 -9.71 22.44
N ARG A 181 -3.40 -9.10 23.20
CA ARG A 181 -3.13 -7.67 23.17
C ARG A 181 -1.89 -7.41 22.32
N ILE A 182 -1.89 -6.36 21.53
CA ILE A 182 -0.83 -6.04 20.57
C ILE A 182 0.55 -5.82 21.22
N GLU A 183 0.58 -5.31 22.43
CA GLU A 183 1.81 -5.05 23.19
C GLU A 183 2.44 -6.31 23.80
N ASP A 184 1.69 -7.42 23.90
CA ASP A 184 2.12 -8.65 24.59
C ASP A 184 2.56 -9.75 23.63
N ILE A 185 2.24 -9.62 22.33
CA ILE A 185 2.56 -10.63 21.32
C ILE A 185 4.06 -10.70 20.98
N LYS A 186 4.52 -11.90 20.67
CA LYS A 186 5.74 -12.13 19.89
C LYS A 186 5.37 -12.23 18.41
N LEU A 187 5.91 -11.35 17.59
CA LEU A 187 5.61 -11.28 16.16
C LEU A 187 6.87 -11.52 15.33
N VAL A 188 6.78 -12.40 14.33
CA VAL A 188 7.88 -12.71 13.41
C VAL A 188 7.48 -12.32 11.99
N ILE A 189 8.32 -11.51 11.33
CA ILE A 189 8.16 -11.13 9.92
C ILE A 189 9.24 -11.84 9.09
N SER A 190 8.82 -12.56 8.06
CA SER A 190 9.70 -13.13 7.05
C SER A 190 9.67 -12.29 5.78
N GLY A 191 10.77 -11.64 5.45
CA GLY A 191 10.93 -10.76 4.28
C GLY A 191 11.32 -9.34 4.66
N ALA A 192 12.56 -8.95 4.33
CA ALA A 192 13.11 -7.61 4.59
C ALA A 192 13.17 -6.76 3.30
N GLY A 193 12.15 -6.90 2.45
CA GLY A 193 11.91 -6.08 1.27
C GLY A 193 11.06 -4.84 1.57
N ALA A 194 10.55 -4.19 0.53
CA ALA A 194 9.76 -2.96 0.63
C ALA A 194 8.58 -3.10 1.61
N ALA A 195 7.71 -4.09 1.40
CA ALA A 195 6.56 -4.36 2.26
C ALA A 195 6.98 -4.68 3.71
N GLY A 196 7.93 -5.61 3.92
CA GLY A 196 8.34 -6.02 5.27
C GLY A 196 8.91 -4.88 6.12
N VAL A 197 9.68 -3.98 5.51
CA VAL A 197 10.21 -2.79 6.18
C VAL A 197 9.08 -1.86 6.62
N ALA A 198 8.13 -1.58 5.73
CA ALA A 198 7.00 -0.68 6.01
C ALA A 198 6.05 -1.28 7.05
N VAL A 199 5.73 -2.58 6.92
CA VAL A 199 4.93 -3.33 7.90
C VAL A 199 5.57 -3.26 9.29
N THR A 200 6.88 -3.55 9.38
CA THR A 200 7.61 -3.46 10.65
C THR A 200 7.47 -2.09 11.30
N LYS A 201 7.75 -1.02 10.56
CA LYS A 201 7.68 0.35 11.09
C LYS A 201 6.27 0.70 11.56
N LEU A 202 5.23 0.34 10.80
CA LEU A 202 3.85 0.64 11.16
C LEU A 202 3.39 -0.17 12.37
N LEU A 203 3.74 -1.46 12.47
CA LEU A 203 3.38 -2.30 13.62
C LEU A 203 4.07 -1.86 14.92
N LEU A 204 5.34 -1.44 14.86
CA LEU A 204 6.01 -0.84 16.02
C LEU A 204 5.30 0.44 16.47
N SER A 205 4.89 1.30 15.53
CA SER A 205 4.12 2.52 15.83
C SER A 205 2.74 2.21 16.40
N ALA A 206 2.16 1.06 16.06
CA ALA A 206 0.88 0.58 16.60
C ALA A 206 1.00 -0.09 17.99
N GLY A 207 2.22 -0.24 18.51
CA GLY A 207 2.46 -0.74 19.86
C GLY A 207 3.01 -2.15 19.98
N VAL A 208 3.37 -2.82 18.88
CA VAL A 208 4.08 -4.11 18.94
C VAL A 208 5.45 -3.90 19.58
N LYS A 209 5.75 -4.61 20.66
CA LYS A 209 7.00 -4.45 21.43
C LYS A 209 8.03 -5.53 21.10
N ASN A 210 7.60 -6.76 20.80
CA ASN A 210 8.49 -7.89 20.54
C ASN A 210 8.32 -8.37 19.09
N LEU A 211 8.99 -7.68 18.17
CA LEU A 211 8.98 -7.96 16.75
C LEU A 211 10.36 -8.42 16.28
N ILE A 212 10.42 -9.57 15.61
CA ILE A 212 11.63 -10.12 15.00
C ILE A 212 11.45 -10.14 13.50
N MET A 213 12.37 -9.52 12.77
CA MET A 213 12.41 -9.61 11.31
C MET A 213 13.44 -10.63 10.86
N CYS A 214 13.08 -11.43 9.84
CA CYS A 214 13.96 -12.39 9.20
C CYS A 214 14.19 -12.03 7.73
N ASP A 215 15.42 -12.24 7.28
CA ASP A 215 15.76 -12.31 5.86
C ASP A 215 16.28 -13.73 5.50
N ARG A 216 16.81 -13.91 4.28
CA ARG A 216 17.34 -15.21 3.81
C ARG A 216 18.42 -15.80 4.70
N LYS A 217 19.09 -14.99 5.54
CA LYS A 217 20.13 -15.44 6.48
C LYS A 217 19.59 -15.65 7.90
N GLY A 218 18.28 -15.49 8.13
CA GLY A 218 17.62 -15.63 9.42
C GLY A 218 17.33 -14.28 10.10
N ALA A 219 17.24 -14.30 11.42
CA ALA A 219 16.86 -13.14 12.22
C ALA A 219 17.79 -11.94 12.03
N ILE A 220 17.19 -10.76 11.93
CA ILE A 220 17.91 -9.48 11.95
C ILE A 220 18.02 -9.04 13.41
N TYR A 221 19.26 -8.75 13.86
CA TYR A 221 19.56 -8.30 15.21
C TYR A 221 20.73 -7.33 15.20
N GLU A 222 20.86 -6.53 16.23
CA GLU A 222 21.92 -5.56 16.39
C GLU A 222 23.30 -6.23 16.44
N GLY A 223 24.25 -5.75 15.63
CA GLY A 223 25.58 -6.34 15.50
C GLY A 223 25.67 -7.54 14.55
N ARG A 224 24.61 -7.93 13.82
CA ARG A 224 24.71 -8.96 12.77
C ARG A 224 25.53 -8.42 11.59
N GLU A 225 26.53 -9.17 11.18
CA GLU A 225 27.39 -8.82 10.04
C GLU A 225 26.65 -8.85 8.69
N GLY A 226 27.07 -7.99 7.77
CA GLY A 226 26.58 -7.96 6.38
C GLY A 226 25.16 -7.39 6.22
N LEU A 227 24.69 -6.58 7.16
CA LEU A 227 23.46 -5.80 7.01
C LEU A 227 23.69 -4.59 6.09
N ASN A 228 22.76 -4.36 5.17
CA ASN A 228 22.70 -3.09 4.46
C ASN A 228 22.17 -1.98 5.39
N PRO A 229 22.26 -0.68 5.01
CA PRO A 229 21.84 0.42 5.88
C PRO A 229 20.41 0.31 6.41
N VAL A 230 19.44 -0.09 5.56
CA VAL A 230 18.03 -0.25 5.94
C VAL A 230 17.87 -1.36 6.99
N LYS A 231 18.52 -2.50 6.79
CA LYS A 231 18.49 -3.62 7.74
C LYS A 231 19.21 -3.30 9.04
N ALA A 232 20.27 -2.49 9.00
CA ALA A 232 20.95 -2.03 10.20
C ALA A 232 20.05 -1.10 11.04
N GLN A 233 19.29 -0.19 10.39
CA GLN A 233 18.28 0.59 11.08
C GLN A 233 17.19 -0.28 11.71
N LEU A 234 16.70 -1.30 11.00
CA LEU A 234 15.72 -2.24 11.54
C LEU A 234 16.26 -3.05 12.72
N ALA A 235 17.52 -3.48 12.65
CA ALA A 235 18.18 -4.21 13.74
C ALA A 235 18.20 -3.41 15.06
N ALA A 236 18.31 -2.08 14.97
CA ALA A 236 18.34 -1.21 16.15
C ALA A 236 16.96 -1.00 16.80
N ILE A 237 15.86 -1.25 16.08
CA ILE A 237 14.49 -0.99 16.57
C ILE A 237 13.63 -2.26 16.69
N THR A 238 14.16 -3.42 16.31
CA THR A 238 13.48 -4.73 16.37
C THR A 238 14.28 -5.72 17.21
N ASN A 239 13.68 -6.90 17.44
CA ASN A 239 14.34 -8.01 18.12
C ASN A 239 14.96 -7.62 19.49
N PRO A 240 14.16 -7.11 20.41
CA PRO A 240 14.66 -6.52 21.67
C PRO A 240 15.41 -7.54 22.57
N LYS A 241 15.20 -8.84 22.33
CA LYS A 241 15.87 -9.91 23.07
C LYS A 241 17.14 -10.44 22.37
N GLY A 242 17.47 -9.91 21.19
CA GLY A 242 18.64 -10.33 20.42
C GLY A 242 18.56 -11.80 19.97
N GLU A 243 17.37 -12.34 19.69
CA GLU A 243 17.18 -13.72 19.23
C GLU A 243 17.91 -13.94 17.90
N LYS A 244 18.62 -15.05 17.80
CA LYS A 244 19.45 -15.41 16.65
C LYS A 244 18.96 -16.72 16.04
N GLY A 245 19.37 -16.99 14.79
CA GLY A 245 19.06 -18.23 14.10
C GLY A 245 18.16 -18.04 12.91
N GLY A 246 17.75 -19.15 12.28
CA GLY A 246 16.84 -19.17 11.14
C GLY A 246 15.37 -18.98 11.55
N LEU A 247 14.49 -18.90 10.55
CA LEU A 247 13.06 -18.75 10.78
C LEU A 247 12.49 -19.81 11.72
N SER A 248 12.87 -21.09 11.51
CA SER A 248 12.41 -22.23 12.33
C SER A 248 12.74 -22.13 13.82
N GLN A 249 13.79 -21.38 14.16
CA GLN A 249 14.20 -21.21 15.55
C GLN A 249 13.46 -20.04 16.21
N VAL A 250 13.37 -18.89 15.50
CA VAL A 250 12.78 -17.69 16.10
C VAL A 250 11.26 -17.68 16.07
N ILE A 251 10.61 -18.51 15.22
CA ILE A 251 9.16 -18.61 15.17
C ILE A 251 8.58 -19.37 16.36
N ALA A 252 9.38 -20.19 17.03
CA ALA A 252 8.93 -20.94 18.20
C ALA A 252 8.38 -19.99 19.28
N GLY A 253 7.16 -20.29 19.74
CA GLY A 253 6.44 -19.46 20.69
C GLY A 253 5.96 -18.09 20.14
N ALA A 254 6.03 -17.86 18.84
CA ALA A 254 5.49 -16.63 18.25
C ALA A 254 3.95 -16.68 18.19
N ASP A 255 3.30 -15.57 18.52
CA ASP A 255 1.85 -15.40 18.41
C ASP A 255 1.42 -15.09 17.00
N VAL A 256 2.26 -14.38 16.26
CA VAL A 256 1.96 -13.90 14.91
C VAL A 256 3.12 -14.15 13.96
N PHE A 257 2.82 -14.68 12.80
CA PHE A 257 3.72 -14.73 11.65
C PHE A 257 3.18 -13.87 10.52
N ILE A 258 4.04 -13.05 9.93
CA ILE A 258 3.77 -12.30 8.70
C ILE A 258 4.81 -12.66 7.65
N GLY A 259 4.37 -13.24 6.54
CA GLY A 259 5.17 -13.58 5.39
C GLY A 259 4.96 -12.59 4.24
N VAL A 260 6.07 -12.00 3.76
CA VAL A 260 6.14 -11.13 2.57
C VAL A 260 7.41 -11.45 1.79
N SER A 261 7.68 -12.75 1.60
CA SER A 261 8.98 -13.21 1.12
C SER A 261 8.88 -14.18 -0.07
N ALA A 262 8.83 -15.46 0.19
CA ALA A 262 8.86 -16.48 -0.84
C ALA A 262 7.94 -17.68 -0.51
N PRO A 263 7.42 -18.36 -1.54
CA PRO A 263 6.54 -19.51 -1.36
C PRO A 263 7.13 -20.62 -0.48
N GLY A 264 6.31 -21.27 0.33
CA GLY A 264 6.64 -22.51 1.02
C GLY A 264 7.71 -22.40 2.13
N LEU A 265 7.99 -21.18 2.61
CA LEU A 265 8.99 -20.97 3.67
C LEU A 265 8.50 -21.35 5.06
N LEU A 266 7.19 -21.29 5.30
CA LEU A 266 6.58 -21.68 6.56
C LEU A 266 6.03 -23.10 6.43
N THR A 267 6.51 -24.01 7.28
CA THR A 267 6.07 -25.42 7.29
C THR A 267 5.05 -25.68 8.40
N ALA A 268 4.24 -26.73 8.27
CA ALA A 268 3.32 -27.18 9.31
C ALA A 268 4.04 -27.38 10.65
N GLY A 269 5.21 -28.03 10.65
CA GLY A 269 6.01 -28.24 11.87
C GLY A 269 6.48 -26.94 12.52
N MET A 270 6.73 -25.87 11.76
CA MET A 270 7.01 -24.56 12.34
C MET A 270 5.76 -23.95 12.99
N VAL A 271 4.59 -24.09 12.34
CA VAL A 271 3.30 -23.61 12.89
C VAL A 271 2.99 -24.30 14.21
N GLU A 272 3.21 -25.61 14.32
CA GLU A 272 3.03 -26.40 15.54
C GLU A 272 3.88 -25.91 16.73
N THR A 273 5.01 -25.24 16.45
CA THR A 273 5.87 -24.66 17.50
C THR A 273 5.47 -23.26 17.94
N MET A 274 4.54 -22.61 17.24
CA MET A 274 4.04 -21.29 17.59
C MET A 274 3.22 -21.32 18.89
N ALA A 275 2.90 -20.15 19.40
CA ALA A 275 2.01 -20.02 20.54
C ALA A 275 0.59 -20.51 20.20
N LYS A 276 -0.15 -20.91 21.24
CA LYS A 276 -1.56 -21.25 21.10
C LYS A 276 -2.33 -20.10 20.44
N ASP A 277 -3.30 -20.46 19.59
CA ASP A 277 -4.11 -19.51 18.82
C ASP A 277 -3.25 -18.58 17.95
N ALA A 278 -2.30 -19.17 17.22
CA ALA A 278 -1.42 -18.43 16.33
C ALA A 278 -2.16 -17.76 15.16
N ILE A 279 -1.68 -16.58 14.78
CA ILE A 279 -2.16 -15.79 13.63
C ILE A 279 -1.10 -15.87 12.52
N ILE A 280 -1.52 -16.20 11.29
CA ILE A 280 -0.62 -16.35 10.15
C ILE A 280 -1.11 -15.50 8.98
N PHE A 281 -0.31 -14.51 8.56
CA PHE A 281 -0.50 -13.75 7.33
C PHE A 281 0.58 -14.16 6.33
N ALA A 282 0.21 -15.04 5.38
CA ALA A 282 1.10 -15.58 4.36
C ALA A 282 0.81 -14.89 3.03
N CYS A 283 1.56 -13.82 2.71
CA CYS A 283 1.23 -12.89 1.64
C CYS A 283 2.18 -12.92 0.43
N ALA A 284 3.07 -13.92 0.33
CA ALA A 284 3.86 -14.14 -0.88
C ALA A 284 2.95 -14.43 -2.09
N ASN A 285 3.29 -13.84 -3.24
CA ASN A 285 2.56 -13.99 -4.49
C ASN A 285 3.43 -14.67 -5.56
N PRO A 286 2.85 -15.56 -6.42
CA PRO A 286 1.44 -15.98 -6.45
C PRO A 286 1.10 -17.11 -5.45
N THR A 287 2.09 -17.73 -4.83
CA THR A 287 1.91 -18.82 -3.86
C THR A 287 2.36 -18.33 -2.48
N PRO A 288 1.53 -18.52 -1.43
CA PRO A 288 1.86 -18.06 -0.08
C PRO A 288 3.00 -18.85 0.56
N GLU A 289 3.54 -18.37 1.68
CA GLU A 289 4.58 -19.05 2.48
C GLU A 289 4.10 -20.38 3.04
N ILE A 290 2.81 -20.53 3.27
CA ILE A 290 2.11 -21.78 3.61
C ILE A 290 0.68 -21.69 3.09
N MET A 291 0.10 -22.80 2.65
CA MET A 291 -1.29 -22.83 2.23
C MET A 291 -2.23 -22.74 3.45
N PRO A 292 -3.37 -22.00 3.33
CA PRO A 292 -4.27 -21.77 4.47
C PRO A 292 -4.77 -23.06 5.13
N ASP A 293 -5.11 -24.07 4.36
CA ASP A 293 -5.59 -25.34 4.91
C ASP A 293 -4.51 -26.10 5.68
N GLU A 294 -3.26 -26.04 5.21
CA GLU A 294 -2.11 -26.61 5.89
C GLU A 294 -1.82 -25.88 7.21
N ALA A 295 -1.86 -24.53 7.18
CA ALA A 295 -1.65 -23.72 8.37
C ALA A 295 -2.73 -23.96 9.44
N LYS A 296 -4.00 -24.07 9.04
CA LYS A 296 -5.13 -24.40 9.93
C LYS A 296 -4.99 -25.80 10.51
N ALA A 297 -4.63 -26.79 9.69
CA ALA A 297 -4.40 -28.17 10.15
C ALA A 297 -3.27 -28.26 11.17
N ALA A 298 -2.23 -27.40 11.06
CA ALA A 298 -1.13 -27.31 12.00
C ALA A 298 -1.45 -26.46 13.26
N GLY A 299 -2.69 -25.96 13.42
CA GLY A 299 -3.15 -25.30 14.63
C GLY A 299 -3.24 -23.79 14.58
N ALA A 300 -3.06 -23.15 13.42
CA ALA A 300 -3.29 -21.71 13.27
C ALA A 300 -4.77 -21.35 13.50
N ALA A 301 -5.02 -20.34 14.32
CA ALA A 301 -6.38 -19.88 14.63
C ALA A 301 -6.95 -18.94 13.56
N VAL A 302 -6.11 -18.04 13.03
CA VAL A 302 -6.48 -17.09 11.99
C VAL A 302 -5.43 -17.14 10.88
N VAL A 303 -5.89 -17.31 9.64
CA VAL A 303 -5.02 -17.33 8.47
C VAL A 303 -5.53 -16.31 7.46
N ALA A 304 -4.62 -15.49 6.93
CA ALA A 304 -4.85 -14.53 5.86
C ALA A 304 -3.80 -14.68 4.76
N THR A 305 -4.17 -14.36 3.52
CA THR A 305 -3.27 -14.41 2.36
C THR A 305 -3.51 -13.23 1.42
N GLY A 306 -2.61 -13.00 0.46
CA GLY A 306 -2.84 -12.05 -0.63
C GLY A 306 -3.84 -12.53 -1.69
N ARG A 307 -4.27 -13.79 -1.65
CA ARG A 307 -5.12 -14.42 -2.67
C ARG A 307 -6.59 -14.16 -2.41
N SER A 308 -7.34 -13.91 -3.51
CA SER A 308 -8.78 -13.63 -3.47
C SER A 308 -9.66 -14.89 -3.37
N ASP A 309 -9.07 -16.08 -3.53
CA ASP A 309 -9.78 -17.36 -3.46
C ASP A 309 -9.80 -17.97 -2.03
N PHE A 310 -9.25 -17.24 -1.05
CA PHE A 310 -9.28 -17.61 0.36
C PHE A 310 -9.91 -16.50 1.21
N PRO A 311 -10.45 -16.83 2.40
CA PRO A 311 -10.90 -15.85 3.38
C PRO A 311 -9.76 -14.91 3.82
N ASN A 312 -10.13 -13.75 4.38
CA ASN A 312 -9.18 -12.78 4.94
C ASN A 312 -8.14 -12.29 3.92
N GLN A 313 -8.57 -11.90 2.72
CA GLN A 313 -7.65 -11.40 1.72
C GLN A 313 -6.95 -10.11 2.18
N ILE A 314 -5.64 -10.14 2.26
CA ILE A 314 -4.78 -8.95 2.45
C ILE A 314 -4.56 -8.33 1.07
N ASN A 315 -5.27 -7.25 0.80
CA ASN A 315 -5.18 -6.55 -0.48
C ASN A 315 -5.18 -5.03 -0.24
N ASN A 316 -4.17 -4.34 -0.74
CA ASN A 316 -4.00 -2.90 -0.58
C ASN A 316 -5.13 -2.06 -1.20
N VAL A 317 -5.93 -2.64 -2.13
CA VAL A 317 -7.15 -2.00 -2.67
C VAL A 317 -8.12 -1.56 -1.58
N LEU A 318 -8.10 -2.22 -0.42
CA LEU A 318 -8.93 -1.85 0.73
C LEU A 318 -8.57 -0.50 1.35
N CYS A 319 -7.39 0.05 1.06
CA CYS A 319 -6.95 1.26 1.76
C CYS A 319 -6.47 2.40 0.85
N PHE A 320 -5.62 2.13 -0.19
CA PHE A 320 -4.97 3.23 -0.92
C PHE A 320 -5.97 4.19 -1.59
N PRO A 321 -7.11 3.75 -2.18
CA PRO A 321 -8.05 4.69 -2.79
C PRO A 321 -8.64 5.65 -1.76
N GLY A 322 -9.02 5.15 -0.58
CA GLY A 322 -9.53 5.94 0.53
C GLY A 322 -8.47 6.86 1.15
N ILE A 323 -7.22 6.39 1.27
CA ILE A 323 -6.10 7.20 1.78
C ILE A 323 -5.87 8.40 0.87
N PHE A 324 -5.76 8.20 -0.45
CA PHE A 324 -5.59 9.30 -1.39
C PHE A 324 -6.82 10.21 -1.42
N ARG A 325 -8.04 9.65 -1.38
CA ARG A 325 -9.26 10.46 -1.30
C ARG A 325 -9.23 11.39 -0.10
N GLY A 326 -8.92 10.89 1.08
CA GLY A 326 -8.84 11.69 2.29
C GLY A 326 -7.71 12.74 2.25
N ALA A 327 -6.54 12.37 1.73
CA ALA A 327 -5.42 13.29 1.58
C ALA A 327 -5.71 14.42 0.57
N LEU A 328 -6.36 14.10 -0.56
CA LEU A 328 -6.75 15.07 -1.58
C LEU A 328 -7.86 16.01 -1.09
N ASP A 329 -8.85 15.50 -0.36
CA ASP A 329 -9.97 16.28 0.15
C ASP A 329 -9.54 17.43 1.08
N VAL A 330 -8.45 17.24 1.79
CA VAL A 330 -7.88 18.25 2.69
C VAL A 330 -6.62 18.89 2.16
N ARG A 331 -6.24 18.58 0.92
CA ARG A 331 -4.99 19.03 0.29
C ARG A 331 -3.77 18.81 1.21
N ALA A 332 -3.69 17.61 1.79
CA ALA A 332 -2.60 17.27 2.70
C ALA A 332 -1.25 17.42 1.99
N ARG A 333 -0.22 17.89 2.70
CA ARG A 333 1.13 18.05 2.15
C ARG A 333 1.83 16.71 1.93
N TYR A 334 1.58 15.77 2.82
CA TYR A 334 2.11 14.41 2.79
C TYR A 334 1.17 13.46 3.54
N ILE A 335 1.39 12.16 3.41
CA ILE A 335 0.66 11.14 4.16
C ILE A 335 1.52 10.69 5.34
N SER A 336 1.10 11.11 6.56
CA SER A 336 1.82 10.85 7.80
C SER A 336 1.63 9.44 8.34
N HIS A 337 2.40 9.10 9.38
CA HIS A 337 2.17 7.86 10.15
C HIS A 337 0.80 7.82 10.81
N SER A 338 0.35 8.91 11.40
CA SER A 338 -0.98 9.00 12.05
C SER A 338 -2.10 8.80 11.04
N MET A 339 -1.99 9.34 9.84
CA MET A 339 -2.95 9.10 8.76
C MET A 339 -3.02 7.63 8.37
N LYS A 340 -1.89 6.93 8.31
CA LYS A 340 -1.83 5.48 8.02
C LYS A 340 -2.43 4.65 9.17
N LEU A 341 -2.15 4.98 10.42
CA LEU A 341 -2.76 4.35 11.58
C LEU A 341 -4.27 4.57 11.61
N ALA A 342 -4.73 5.81 11.35
CA ALA A 342 -6.15 6.14 11.29
C ALA A 342 -6.87 5.33 10.19
N ALA A 343 -6.25 5.17 9.01
CA ALA A 343 -6.77 4.35 7.93
C ALA A 343 -6.91 2.87 8.35
N ALA A 344 -5.89 2.31 9.02
CA ALA A 344 -5.93 0.92 9.49
C ALA A 344 -7.03 0.70 10.53
N HIS A 345 -7.18 1.60 11.51
CA HIS A 345 -8.24 1.53 12.50
C HIS A 345 -9.64 1.68 11.88
N ALA A 346 -9.82 2.61 10.94
CA ALA A 346 -11.08 2.80 10.24
C ALA A 346 -11.47 1.56 9.42
N LEU A 347 -10.50 0.95 8.74
CA LEU A 347 -10.72 -0.28 7.98
C LEU A 347 -11.08 -1.46 8.90
N ALA A 348 -10.37 -1.63 10.00
CA ALA A 348 -10.66 -2.68 10.98
C ALA A 348 -12.07 -2.53 11.60
N ALA A 349 -12.49 -1.29 11.87
CA ALA A 349 -13.80 -1.00 12.46
C ALA A 349 -15.00 -1.27 11.53
N LEU A 350 -14.78 -1.52 10.23
CA LEU A 350 -15.86 -1.86 9.29
C LEU A 350 -16.37 -3.30 9.44
N VAL A 351 -15.59 -4.16 10.08
CA VAL A 351 -16.07 -5.51 10.42
C VAL A 351 -16.84 -5.42 11.73
N ASP A 352 -18.15 -5.65 11.65
CA ASP A 352 -19.02 -5.59 12.81
C ASP A 352 -18.63 -6.68 13.83
N GLU A 353 -18.71 -6.38 15.13
CA GLU A 353 -18.31 -7.31 16.19
C GLU A 353 -19.07 -8.65 16.14
N ALA A 354 -20.32 -8.62 15.67
CA ALA A 354 -21.14 -9.82 15.52
C ALA A 354 -20.68 -10.72 14.34
N GLU A 355 -19.97 -10.16 13.37
CA GLU A 355 -19.47 -10.86 12.19
C GLU A 355 -17.97 -11.19 12.31
N LEU A 356 -17.31 -10.61 13.31
CA LEU A 356 -15.88 -10.81 13.52
C LEU A 356 -15.58 -12.26 13.89
N GLY A 357 -14.69 -12.88 13.12
CA GLY A 357 -14.35 -14.28 13.30
C GLY A 357 -13.05 -14.69 12.61
N ARG A 358 -12.66 -15.94 12.76
CA ARG A 358 -11.41 -16.49 12.23
C ARG A 358 -11.28 -16.34 10.72
N GLU A 359 -12.39 -16.29 9.99
CA GLU A 359 -12.44 -16.15 8.53
C GLU A 359 -13.02 -14.81 8.07
N ASN A 360 -13.21 -13.85 8.99
CA ASN A 360 -13.76 -12.53 8.68
C ASN A 360 -13.10 -11.46 9.57
N ILE A 361 -11.84 -11.10 9.24
CA ILE A 361 -11.06 -10.06 9.95
C ILE A 361 -10.92 -8.76 9.17
N LEU A 362 -11.32 -8.73 7.91
CA LEU A 362 -11.28 -7.56 7.02
C LEU A 362 -12.57 -7.45 6.23
N PRO A 363 -13.01 -6.23 5.88
CA PRO A 363 -14.18 -6.06 5.01
C PRO A 363 -13.88 -6.59 3.61
N GLN A 364 -14.93 -6.96 2.88
CA GLN A 364 -14.83 -7.36 1.48
C GLN A 364 -14.45 -6.15 0.60
N ALA A 365 -13.67 -6.35 -0.47
CA ALA A 365 -13.18 -5.28 -1.33
C ALA A 365 -14.29 -4.39 -1.95
N PHE A 366 -15.49 -4.95 -2.14
CA PHE A 366 -16.65 -4.23 -2.69
C PHE A 366 -17.55 -3.59 -1.64
N ASP A 367 -17.17 -3.57 -0.36
CA ASP A 367 -17.91 -2.87 0.69
C ASP A 367 -17.83 -1.35 0.44
N LYS A 368 -18.99 -0.77 0.11
CA LYS A 368 -19.11 0.65 -0.24
C LYS A 368 -18.76 1.61 0.91
N ARG A 369 -18.72 1.12 2.15
CA ARG A 369 -18.39 1.90 3.34
C ARG A 369 -16.89 2.24 3.40
N ILE A 370 -16.03 1.43 2.75
CA ILE A 370 -14.56 1.53 2.86
C ILE A 370 -14.07 2.94 2.47
N LYS A 371 -14.50 3.44 1.31
CA LYS A 371 -14.04 4.73 0.79
C LYS A 371 -14.27 5.84 1.82
N ASP A 372 -15.49 5.95 2.30
CA ASP A 372 -15.89 7.06 3.19
C ASP A 372 -15.26 6.89 4.59
N ALA A 373 -15.23 5.68 5.14
CA ALA A 373 -14.61 5.42 6.44
C ALA A 373 -13.10 5.75 6.44
N VAL A 374 -12.37 5.25 5.44
CA VAL A 374 -10.93 5.47 5.36
C VAL A 374 -10.61 6.94 5.05
N SER A 375 -11.28 7.55 4.06
CA SER A 375 -11.00 8.94 3.68
C SER A 375 -11.29 9.94 4.80
N GLN A 376 -12.40 9.78 5.52
CA GLN A 376 -12.73 10.65 6.65
C GLN A 376 -11.73 10.50 7.80
N ALA A 377 -11.29 9.28 8.11
CA ALA A 377 -10.28 9.04 9.15
C ALA A 377 -8.93 9.67 8.78
N VAL A 378 -8.49 9.52 7.53
CA VAL A 378 -7.27 10.12 7.00
C VAL A 378 -7.34 11.65 7.02
N ALA A 379 -8.45 12.22 6.52
CA ALA A 379 -8.66 13.66 6.50
C ALA A 379 -8.68 14.26 7.92
N ARG A 380 -9.30 13.59 8.88
CA ARG A 380 -9.29 13.99 10.29
C ARG A 380 -7.88 13.99 10.85
N ALA A 381 -7.14 12.90 10.69
CA ALA A 381 -5.76 12.80 11.17
C ALA A 381 -4.86 13.88 10.57
N ALA A 382 -5.03 14.20 9.27
CA ALA A 382 -4.30 15.28 8.62
C ALA A 382 -4.59 16.66 9.21
N ARG A 383 -5.87 16.94 9.56
CA ARG A 383 -6.25 18.18 10.24
C ARG A 383 -5.69 18.25 11.66
N ASP A 384 -5.79 17.17 12.43
CA ASP A 384 -5.31 17.10 13.81
C ASP A 384 -3.78 17.33 13.89
N GLU A 385 -3.02 16.93 12.88
CA GLU A 385 -1.57 17.16 12.77
C GLU A 385 -1.20 18.50 12.11
N GLY A 386 -2.15 19.29 11.62
CA GLY A 386 -1.88 20.54 10.90
C GLY A 386 -1.24 20.35 9.51
N ILE A 387 -1.43 19.18 8.90
CA ILE A 387 -0.92 18.83 7.56
C ILE A 387 -1.91 19.27 6.48
N ALA A 388 -3.18 19.35 6.81
CA ALA A 388 -4.25 19.81 5.93
C ALA A 388 -4.06 21.30 5.56
N ARG A 389 -4.48 21.66 4.34
CA ARG A 389 -4.47 23.04 3.83
C ARG A 389 -5.87 23.63 3.67
N VAL A 390 -6.89 22.77 3.68
CA VAL A 390 -8.31 23.14 3.58
C VAL A 390 -9.16 22.27 4.50
#